data_64c2b25b794e933b7cccf85afc0725ff
#
_entry.id   64c2b25b794e933b7cccf85afc0725ff
#
_cell.length_a   1.000
_cell.length_b   1.000
_cell.length_c   1.000
_cell.angle_alpha   90.00
_cell.angle_beta   90.00
_cell.angle_gamma   90.00
#
_symmetry.space_group_name_H-M   'P 1'
#
loop_
_entity.id
_entity.type
_entity.pdbx_description
1 polymer ?
#
loop_
_entity_poly.entity_id
_entity_poly.type
_entity_poly.pdbx_seq_one_letter_code
_entity_poly.pdbx_strand_id
1 'polypeptide(L)'
;MKKYVNVVVTDADGNKEMREKAVVVSLQRQGNENKTTISLVNVEGLDFVVAVCSLLKVVDDLDLNEAVLKIASGMNVQITRREQIED
;
A
#
# COMPACT_ATOMS: atom_id res chain seq x y z
N MET A 1 -24.66 -2.43 3.03
CA MET A 1 -24.20 -3.80 3.31
C MET A 1 -22.69 -3.85 3.20
N LYS A 2 -22.05 -4.09 4.33
CA LYS A 2 -20.57 -4.21 4.34
C LYS A 2 -20.16 -5.51 3.70
N LYS A 3 -19.42 -5.42 2.63
CA LYS A 3 -18.78 -6.59 2.06
C LYS A 3 -17.46 -6.84 2.81
N TYR A 4 -17.35 -7.99 3.41
CA TYR A 4 -16.09 -8.43 3.97
C TYR A 4 -15.25 -9.03 2.84
N VAL A 5 -14.13 -8.40 2.58
CA VAL A 5 -13.15 -8.89 1.62
C VAL A 5 -11.93 -9.30 2.41
N ASN A 6 -11.47 -10.52 2.21
CA ASN A 6 -10.26 -11.02 2.81
C ASN A 6 -9.14 -11.03 1.79
N VAL A 7 -7.94 -10.76 2.25
CA VAL A 7 -6.74 -10.88 1.41
C VAL A 7 -6.05 -12.18 1.77
N VAL A 8 -5.77 -12.99 0.76
CA VAL A 8 -5.03 -14.24 0.91
C VAL A 8 -3.63 -14.03 0.36
N VAL A 9 -2.64 -14.25 1.20
CA VAL A 9 -1.23 -14.22 0.80
C VAL A 9 -0.74 -15.65 0.65
N THR A 10 -0.25 -15.98 -0.54
CA THR A 10 0.31 -17.29 -0.83
C THR A 10 1.81 -17.17 -1.01
N ASP A 11 2.58 -17.96 -0.25
CA ASP A 11 4.03 -17.98 -0.39
C ASP A 11 4.48 -18.92 -1.53
N ALA A 12 5.79 -18.98 -1.75
CA ALA A 12 6.36 -19.81 -2.82
C ALA A 12 6.13 -21.32 -2.61
N ASP A 13 5.91 -21.75 -1.36
CA ASP A 13 5.66 -23.15 -1.02
C ASP A 13 4.17 -23.52 -1.09
N GLY A 14 3.33 -22.56 -1.43
CA GLY A 14 1.89 -22.76 -1.51
C GLY A 14 1.14 -22.58 -0.21
N ASN A 15 1.81 -22.15 0.85
CA ASN A 15 1.16 -21.85 2.12
C ASN A 15 0.32 -20.59 1.99
N LYS A 16 -0.89 -20.64 2.51
CA LYS A 16 -1.83 -19.53 2.43
C LYS A 16 -2.07 -18.94 3.81
N GLU A 17 -1.99 -17.62 3.88
CA GLU A 17 -2.34 -16.87 5.08
C GLU A 17 -3.46 -15.90 4.75
N MET A 18 -4.47 -15.87 5.61
CA MET A 18 -5.59 -14.95 5.47
C MET A 18 -5.35 -13.71 6.33
N ARG A 19 -5.57 -12.54 5.73
CA ARG A 19 -5.48 -11.25 6.42
C ARG A 19 -6.83 -10.56 6.36
N GLU A 20 -7.31 -10.12 7.51
CA GLU A 20 -8.56 -9.35 7.60
C GLU A 20 -8.37 -7.90 7.20
N LYS A 21 -7.19 -7.36 7.45
CA LYS A 21 -6.84 -5.98 7.12
C LYS A 21 -5.58 -5.97 6.28
N ALA A 22 -5.59 -5.21 5.20
CA ALA A 22 -4.40 -5.12 4.35
C ALA A 22 -4.34 -3.80 3.59
N VAL A 23 -3.11 -3.31 3.43
CA VAL A 23 -2.76 -2.27 2.47
C VAL A 23 -1.93 -2.96 1.39
N VAL A 24 -2.43 -2.99 0.18
CA VAL A 24 -1.76 -3.65 -0.94
C VAL A 24 -1.32 -2.59 -1.95
N VAL A 25 -0.03 -2.53 -2.21
CA VAL A 25 0.54 -1.66 -3.23
C VAL A 25 0.99 -2.55 -4.38
N SER A 26 0.32 -2.41 -5.51
CA SER A 26 0.65 -3.17 -6.72
C SER A 26 1.38 -2.28 -7.70
N LEU A 27 2.50 -2.76 -8.18
CA LEU A 27 3.33 -2.08 -9.17
C LEU A 27 3.24 -2.83 -10.48
N GLN A 28 2.81 -2.15 -11.53
CA GLN A 28 2.73 -2.74 -12.86
C GLN A 28 3.48 -1.88 -13.85
N ARG A 29 4.35 -2.51 -14.61
CA ARG A 29 5.08 -1.82 -15.67
C ARG A 29 4.40 -2.07 -17.01
N GLN A 30 3.99 -0.98 -17.66
CA GLN A 30 3.43 -1.02 -19.00
C GLN A 30 4.29 -0.15 -19.92
N GLY A 31 5.14 -0.80 -20.73
CA GLY A 31 6.08 -0.06 -21.58
C GLY A 31 7.04 0.79 -20.75
N ASN A 32 7.05 2.11 -20.95
CA ASN A 32 7.87 3.05 -20.20
C ASN A 32 7.15 3.66 -18.99
N GLU A 33 5.91 3.26 -18.73
CA GLU A 33 5.12 3.80 -17.65
C GLU A 33 4.97 2.81 -16.51
N ASN A 34 5.08 3.31 -15.29
CA ASN A 34 4.79 2.55 -14.08
C ASN A 34 3.41 2.93 -13.57
N LYS A 35 2.56 1.91 -13.45
CA LYS A 35 1.24 2.07 -12.86
C LYS A 35 1.25 1.53 -11.44
N THR A 36 0.89 2.36 -10.49
CA THR A 36 0.78 1.97 -9.09
C THR A 36 -0.68 1.96 -8.69
N THR A 37 -1.11 0.86 -8.11
CA THR A 37 -2.46 0.73 -7.55
C THR A 37 -2.36 0.46 -6.07
N ILE A 38 -3.13 1.21 -5.28
CA ILE A 38 -3.18 1.02 -3.83
C ILE A 38 -4.58 0.54 -3.48
N SER A 39 -4.65 -0.62 -2.83
CA SER A 39 -5.90 -1.20 -2.37
C SER A 39 -5.92 -1.24 -0.84
N LEU A 40 -6.97 -0.70 -0.27
CA LEU A 40 -7.18 -0.68 1.17
C LEU A 40 -8.33 -1.64 1.50
N VAL A 41 -8.03 -2.67 2.29
CA VAL A 41 -9.01 -3.69 2.67
C VAL A 41 -9.25 -3.60 4.16
N ASN A 42 -10.45 -3.18 4.55
CA ASN A 42 -10.88 -3.05 5.96
C ASN A 42 -9.95 -2.19 6.82
N VAL A 43 -9.32 -1.19 6.22
CA VAL A 43 -8.32 -0.34 6.88
C VAL A 43 -8.96 0.94 7.37
N GLU A 44 -8.82 1.20 8.66
CA GLU A 44 -9.17 2.49 9.27
C GLU A 44 -7.96 3.43 9.22
N GLY A 45 -8.19 4.71 9.51
CA GLY A 45 -7.14 5.72 9.45
C GLY A 45 -5.89 5.37 10.25
N LEU A 46 -6.07 4.87 11.47
CA LEU A 46 -4.94 4.48 12.34
C LEU A 46 -4.17 3.29 11.77
N ASP A 47 -4.87 2.31 11.21
CA ASP A 47 -4.23 1.16 10.56
C ASP A 47 -3.35 1.62 9.40
N PHE A 48 -3.83 2.57 8.63
CA PHE A 48 -3.08 3.14 7.52
C PHE A 48 -1.81 3.86 8.00
N VAL A 49 -1.91 4.63 9.08
CA VAL A 49 -0.75 5.30 9.69
C VAL A 49 0.30 4.27 10.12
N VAL A 50 -0.13 3.19 10.77
CA VAL A 50 0.77 2.10 11.18
C VAL A 50 1.46 1.46 9.97
N ALA A 51 0.72 1.23 8.89
CA ALA A 51 1.29 0.66 7.67
C ALA A 51 2.35 1.58 7.05
N VAL A 52 2.08 2.88 6.98
CA VAL A 52 3.04 3.86 6.47
C VAL A 52 4.29 3.91 7.34
N CYS A 53 4.14 3.93 8.65
CA CYS A 53 5.28 3.94 9.58
C CYS A 53 6.12 2.66 9.44
N SER A 54 5.48 1.51 9.26
CA SER A 54 6.17 0.25 9.04
C SER A 54 6.99 0.26 7.76
N LEU A 55 6.44 0.83 6.67
CA LEU A 55 7.17 0.98 5.42
C LEU A 55 8.35 1.94 5.56
N LEU A 56 8.19 3.03 6.29
CA LEU A 56 9.27 3.98 6.54
C LEU A 56 10.42 3.33 7.32
N LYS A 57 10.08 2.45 8.27
CA LYS A 57 11.11 1.69 8.99
C LYS A 57 11.88 0.77 8.06
N VAL A 58 11.23 0.08 7.14
CA VAL A 58 11.89 -0.76 6.14
C VAL A 58 12.81 0.09 5.25
N VAL A 59 12.35 1.27 4.85
CA VAL A 59 13.15 2.21 4.06
C VAL A 59 14.44 2.59 4.81
N ASP A 60 14.32 2.85 6.10
CA ASP A 60 15.47 3.20 6.95
C ASP A 60 16.43 2.01 7.10
N ASP A 61 15.90 0.82 7.37
CA ASP A 61 16.70 -0.40 7.50
C ASP A 61 17.47 -0.73 6.21
N LEU A 62 16.92 -0.40 5.06
CA LEU A 62 17.53 -0.62 3.75
C LEU A 62 18.42 0.56 3.28
N ASP A 63 18.53 1.60 4.10
CA ASP A 63 19.31 2.81 3.78
C ASP A 63 18.84 3.50 2.48
N LEU A 64 17.52 3.59 2.31
CA LEU A 64 16.91 4.17 1.12
C LEU A 64 16.23 5.53 1.37
N ASN A 65 16.50 6.16 2.51
CA ASN A 65 15.85 7.42 2.89
C ASN A 65 16.07 8.53 1.86
N GLU A 66 17.30 8.71 1.40
CA GLU A 66 17.62 9.74 0.41
C GLU A 66 16.93 9.50 -0.91
N ALA A 67 16.90 8.23 -1.37
CA ALA A 67 16.24 7.86 -2.61
C ALA A 67 14.73 8.14 -2.53
N VAL A 68 14.10 7.81 -1.41
CA VAL A 68 12.66 8.07 -1.20
C VAL A 68 12.37 9.57 -1.23
N LEU A 69 13.16 10.37 -0.52
CA LEU A 69 12.99 11.83 -0.49
C LEU A 69 13.17 12.46 -1.87
N LYS A 70 14.16 12.00 -2.60
CA LYS A 70 14.46 12.51 -3.95
C LYS A 70 13.31 12.21 -4.92
N ILE A 71 12.81 10.99 -4.92
CA ILE A 71 11.71 10.61 -5.79
C ILE A 71 10.42 11.30 -5.37
N ALA A 72 10.12 11.35 -4.07
CA ALA A 72 8.93 11.99 -3.55
C ALA A 72 8.88 13.49 -3.88
N SER A 73 10.01 14.18 -3.81
CA SER A 73 10.08 15.61 -4.13
C SER A 73 9.87 15.90 -5.62
N GLY A 74 10.19 14.93 -6.48
CA GLY A 74 9.94 15.03 -7.92
C GLY A 74 8.55 14.56 -8.35
N MET A 75 7.82 13.92 -7.46
CA MET A 75 6.48 13.44 -7.78
C MET A 75 5.47 14.58 -7.69
N ASN A 76 4.77 14.79 -8.79
CA ASN A 76 3.61 15.68 -8.80
C ASN A 76 2.40 14.91 -8.31
N VAL A 77 2.29 14.80 -6.99
CA VAL A 77 1.21 14.03 -6.38
C VAL A 77 -0.02 14.92 -6.24
N GLN A 78 -1.01 14.69 -7.08
CA GLN A 78 -2.34 15.19 -6.82
C GLN A 78 -3.00 14.24 -5.82
N ILE A 79 -3.12 14.70 -4.58
CA ILE A 79 -3.85 13.95 -3.59
C ILE A 79 -5.33 14.18 -3.84
N THR A 80 -5.96 13.24 -4.50
CA THR A 80 -7.41 13.22 -4.60
C THR A 80 -7.93 12.49 -3.37
N ARG A 81 -8.50 13.25 -2.46
CA ARG A 81 -9.12 12.66 -1.27
C ARG A 81 -10.43 12.03 -1.69
N ARG A 82 -10.46 10.69 -1.76
CA ARG A 82 -11.72 9.98 -1.86
C ARG A 82 -12.25 9.78 -0.47
N GLU A 83 -13.34 10.48 -0.17
CA GLU A 83 -14.12 10.10 0.97
C GLU A 83 -14.86 8.81 0.64
N GLN A 84 -14.52 7.74 1.33
CA GLN A 84 -15.37 6.59 1.33
C GLN A 84 -16.62 6.92 2.12
N ILE A 85 -17.72 7.07 1.41
CA ILE A 85 -19.01 7.11 2.06
C ILE A 85 -19.33 5.69 2.49
N GLU A 86 -19.22 5.44 3.79
CA GLU A 86 -19.72 4.20 4.36
C GLU A 86 -21.22 4.31 4.52
N ASP A 87 -21.93 3.48 3.82
CA ASP A 87 -23.33 3.23 4.10
C ASP A 87 -23.49 2.20 5.20
#